data_3bb47db845aa5b1ae334e9987ce79a9e
#
_entry.id   3bb47db845aa5b1ae334e9987ce79a9e
#
_cell.length_a   1.000
_cell.length_b   1.000
_cell.length_c   1.000
_cell.angle_alpha   90.00
_cell.angle_beta   90.00
_cell.angle_gamma   90.00
#
_symmetry.space_group_name_H-M   'P 1'
#
loop_
_entity.id
_entity.type
_entity.pdbx_description
1 polymer ?
#
loop_
_entity_poly.entity_id
_entity_poly.type
_entity_poly.pdbx_seq_one_letter_code
_entity_poly.pdbx_strand_id
1 'polypeptide(L)'
;MYIKKCGILGLVLSISVFAEMEVENDGGGFLNAQINTSSVNLKEKKDILYKDSYLTIDNVNSIAHKSFIEKDLDKDVEITPYFSYLSIDKVKNIGGGVSILNNYDETVYGINFNSYKMNYSKEDERFSGDKHQINLIFGIQKEDERLYLSPIYMKQNLKNKSNLKKLKKEYIGLTAAYGQDFYLYDLESKFSYDLEFNAIRENKEKERKTDGKISLKYQNEYEIYDMTLVPSIETSYKYTFKDSSKKEDREKLGIKIGVTAKKETFEVFLGGEIRKSLNNRNYENVYTTSFKYKF
;
A
#
# COMPACT_ATOMS: atom_id res chain seq x y z
N MET A 1 -3.68 32.74 16.16
CA MET A 1 -4.83 32.23 15.37
C MET A 1 -4.64 32.28 13.86
N TYR A 2 -3.83 33.18 13.28
CA TYR A 2 -3.61 33.26 11.81
C TYR A 2 -2.63 32.19 11.24
N ILE A 3 -1.68 31.74 12.02
CA ILE A 3 -0.66 30.75 11.56
C ILE A 3 -1.26 29.34 11.35
N LYS A 4 -2.26 28.95 12.17
CA LYS A 4 -2.94 27.63 12.02
C LYS A 4 -3.73 27.50 10.70
N LYS A 5 -4.24 28.61 10.13
CA LYS A 5 -4.98 28.59 8.86
C LYS A 5 -4.10 28.46 7.62
N CYS A 6 -2.86 28.95 7.65
CA CYS A 6 -1.93 28.83 6.52
C CYS A 6 -1.40 27.41 6.32
N GLY A 7 -1.28 26.61 7.39
CA GLY A 7 -0.81 25.23 7.28
C GLY A 7 -1.77 24.31 6.51
N ILE A 8 -3.08 24.45 6.75
CA ILE A 8 -4.10 23.65 6.06
C ILE A 8 -4.19 24.03 4.58
N LEU A 9 -4.11 25.33 4.27
CA LEU A 9 -4.13 25.80 2.87
C LEU A 9 -2.90 25.33 2.09
N GLY A 10 -1.73 25.32 2.72
CA GLY A 10 -0.49 24.79 2.13
C GLY A 10 -0.56 23.29 1.83
N LEU A 11 -1.20 22.52 2.71
CA LEU A 11 -1.36 21.07 2.54
C LEU A 11 -2.38 20.74 1.44
N VAL A 12 -3.50 21.47 1.38
CA VAL A 12 -4.51 21.31 0.31
C VAL A 12 -3.93 21.71 -1.05
N LEU A 13 -3.13 22.78 -1.12
CA LEU A 13 -2.44 23.19 -2.34
C LEU A 13 -1.38 22.17 -2.78
N SER A 14 -0.66 21.55 -1.83
CA SER A 14 0.31 20.49 -2.17
C SER A 14 -0.36 19.24 -2.70
N ILE A 15 -1.54 18.86 -2.19
CA ILE A 15 -2.32 17.73 -2.71
C ILE A 15 -2.83 18.01 -4.13
N SER A 16 -3.30 19.24 -4.40
CA SER A 16 -3.74 19.63 -5.75
C SER A 16 -2.60 19.69 -6.75
N VAL A 17 -1.41 20.15 -6.36
CA VAL A 17 -0.22 20.15 -7.21
C VAL A 17 0.25 18.73 -7.55
N PHE A 18 0.15 17.78 -6.61
CA PHE A 18 0.45 16.37 -6.90
C PHE A 18 -0.61 15.69 -7.79
N ALA A 19 -1.87 16.12 -7.72
CA ALA A 19 -2.93 15.61 -8.59
C ALA A 19 -2.81 16.11 -10.05
N GLU A 20 -2.18 17.26 -10.27
CA GLU A 20 -1.93 17.84 -11.61
C GLU A 20 -0.58 17.43 -12.22
N MET A 21 0.30 16.72 -11.51
CA MET A 21 1.48 16.12 -12.12
C MET A 21 1.12 14.90 -12.96
N GLU A 22 0.39 15.12 -14.06
CA GLU A 22 0.47 14.24 -15.22
C GLU A 22 1.86 14.34 -15.80
N VAL A 23 2.64 13.28 -15.63
CA VAL A 23 3.96 13.18 -16.27
C VAL A 23 3.72 13.03 -17.76
N GLU A 24 3.90 14.10 -18.52
CA GLU A 24 4.06 14.04 -19.97
C GLU A 24 5.22 13.08 -20.27
N ASN A 25 4.90 11.96 -20.88
CA ASN A 25 5.86 11.02 -21.43
C ASN A 25 6.38 11.62 -22.75
N ASP A 26 7.45 12.37 -22.69
CA ASP A 26 8.21 12.72 -23.90
C ASP A 26 8.89 11.47 -24.45
N GLY A 27 8.34 11.01 -25.57
CA GLY A 27 8.92 9.97 -26.39
C GLY A 27 10.15 10.51 -27.15
N GLY A 28 11.22 9.77 -27.05
CA GLY A 28 12.40 10.05 -27.88
C GLY A 28 13.42 8.93 -27.83
N GLY A 29 13.51 8.15 -28.90
CA GLY A 29 14.64 7.25 -29.08
C GLY A 29 14.32 5.99 -29.87
N PHE A 30 14.22 6.14 -31.18
CA PHE A 30 14.30 5.00 -32.13
C PHE A 30 15.68 4.37 -32.09
N LEU A 31 15.78 3.08 -31.83
CA LEU A 31 16.82 2.21 -32.38
C LEU A 31 16.23 0.84 -32.66
N ASN A 32 16.15 0.54 -33.96
CA ASN A 32 15.81 -0.76 -34.51
C ASN A 32 16.88 -1.79 -34.15
N ALA A 33 16.46 -2.86 -33.47
CA ALA A 33 17.11 -4.16 -33.56
C ALA A 33 16.03 -5.24 -33.52
N GLN A 34 15.67 -5.73 -34.68
CA GLN A 34 14.92 -6.98 -34.84
C GLN A 34 15.81 -8.14 -34.39
N ILE A 35 15.68 -8.59 -33.15
CA ILE A 35 16.21 -9.88 -32.70
C ILE A 35 15.23 -10.49 -31.71
N ASN A 36 14.60 -11.61 -32.13
CA ASN A 36 13.82 -12.56 -31.32
C ASN A 36 12.81 -11.95 -30.32
N THR A 37 11.79 -11.32 -30.84
CA THR A 37 10.76 -10.61 -30.05
C THR A 37 9.87 -11.50 -29.19
N SER A 38 9.77 -12.80 -29.44
CA SER A 38 8.84 -13.68 -28.71
C SER A 38 9.32 -14.09 -27.30
N SER A 39 10.61 -14.37 -27.13
CA SER A 39 11.16 -14.79 -25.83
C SER A 39 11.40 -13.61 -24.88
N VAL A 40 11.81 -12.48 -25.42
CA VAL A 40 12.00 -11.22 -24.67
C VAL A 40 10.66 -10.69 -24.16
N ASN A 41 9.64 -10.68 -24.99
CA ASN A 41 8.28 -10.29 -24.62
C ASN A 41 7.67 -11.17 -23.51
N LEU A 42 7.88 -12.48 -23.52
CA LEU A 42 7.38 -13.39 -22.48
C LEU A 42 8.05 -13.14 -21.12
N LYS A 43 9.33 -12.82 -21.11
CA LYS A 43 10.09 -12.54 -19.88
C LYS A 43 9.69 -11.19 -19.26
N GLU A 44 9.58 -10.15 -20.06
CA GLU A 44 9.11 -8.82 -19.65
C GLU A 44 7.69 -8.86 -19.07
N LYS A 45 6.80 -9.64 -19.67
CA LYS A 45 5.42 -9.85 -19.21
C LYS A 45 5.35 -10.54 -17.85
N LYS A 46 6.12 -11.60 -17.65
CA LYS A 46 6.20 -12.27 -16.36
C LYS A 46 6.68 -11.30 -15.28
N ASP A 47 7.66 -10.45 -15.59
CA ASP A 47 8.21 -9.47 -14.66
C ASP A 47 7.16 -8.42 -14.26
N ILE A 48 6.38 -7.87 -15.20
CA ILE A 48 5.34 -6.88 -14.90
C ILE A 48 4.23 -7.49 -14.04
N LEU A 49 3.72 -8.66 -14.40
CA LEU A 49 2.66 -9.33 -13.64
C LEU A 49 3.14 -9.74 -12.23
N TYR A 50 4.42 -10.08 -12.11
CA TYR A 50 5.06 -10.35 -10.83
C TYR A 50 5.12 -9.09 -9.96
N LYS A 51 5.67 -7.99 -10.49
CA LYS A 51 5.74 -6.69 -9.79
C LYS A 51 4.36 -6.22 -9.33
N ASP A 52 3.36 -6.36 -10.19
CA ASP A 52 1.98 -6.00 -9.91
C ASP A 52 1.38 -6.85 -8.78
N SER A 53 1.65 -8.15 -8.74
CA SER A 53 1.18 -9.01 -7.64
C SER A 53 1.76 -8.57 -6.30
N TYR A 54 3.05 -8.27 -6.25
CA TYR A 54 3.71 -7.77 -5.03
C TYR A 54 3.26 -6.37 -4.63
N LEU A 55 3.00 -5.47 -5.58
CA LEU A 55 2.43 -4.17 -5.28
C LEU A 55 1.05 -4.30 -4.59
N THR A 56 0.22 -5.23 -5.09
CA THR A 56 -1.08 -5.50 -4.47
C THR A 56 -0.92 -6.03 -3.05
N ILE A 57 -0.02 -7.00 -2.84
CA ILE A 57 0.26 -7.57 -1.52
C ILE A 57 0.77 -6.48 -0.57
N ASP A 58 1.74 -5.69 -1.00
CA ASP A 58 2.31 -4.59 -0.19
C ASP A 58 1.24 -3.57 0.21
N ASN A 59 0.35 -3.19 -0.72
CA ASN A 59 -0.71 -2.23 -0.41
C ASN A 59 -1.69 -2.80 0.62
N VAL A 60 -2.12 -4.04 0.44
CA VAL A 60 -3.05 -4.68 1.37
C VAL A 60 -2.42 -4.86 2.75
N ASN A 61 -1.13 -5.22 2.80
CA ASN A 61 -0.40 -5.31 4.06
C ASN A 61 -0.30 -3.94 4.75
N SER A 62 -0.01 -2.89 3.99
CA SER A 62 0.02 -1.51 4.52
C SER A 62 -1.34 -1.08 5.07
N ILE A 63 -2.45 -1.47 4.44
CA ILE A 63 -3.80 -1.17 4.94
C ILE A 63 -4.11 -1.99 6.20
N ALA A 64 -3.79 -3.29 6.21
CA ALA A 64 -3.99 -4.15 7.36
C ALA A 64 -3.17 -3.67 8.58
N HIS A 65 -1.90 -3.29 8.35
CA HIS A 65 -1.03 -2.72 9.37
C HIS A 65 -1.54 -1.36 9.86
N LYS A 66 -2.00 -0.48 8.97
CA LYS A 66 -2.62 0.78 9.34
C LYS A 66 -3.87 0.57 10.19
N SER A 67 -4.76 -0.35 9.79
CA SER A 67 -5.96 -0.68 10.58
C SER A 67 -5.59 -1.17 11.98
N PHE A 68 -4.51 -1.98 12.09
CA PHE A 68 -3.99 -2.42 13.38
C PHE A 68 -3.47 -1.25 14.23
N ILE A 69 -2.66 -0.34 13.67
CA ILE A 69 -2.10 0.82 14.38
C ILE A 69 -3.20 1.76 14.88
N GLU A 70 -4.24 1.94 14.08
CA GLU A 70 -5.35 2.87 14.34
C GLU A 70 -6.53 2.20 15.07
N LYS A 71 -6.35 0.96 15.56
CA LYS A 71 -7.35 0.28 16.38
C LYS A 71 -7.52 1.00 17.71
N ASP A 72 -8.75 1.37 18.00
CA ASP A 72 -9.16 1.96 19.28
C ASP A 72 -9.32 0.84 20.31
N LEU A 73 -8.44 0.79 21.30
CA LEU A 73 -8.44 -0.28 22.32
C LEU A 73 -9.63 -0.19 23.29
N ASP A 74 -10.31 0.94 23.36
CA ASP A 74 -11.53 1.12 24.15
C ASP A 74 -12.77 0.51 23.46
N LYS A 75 -12.62 0.04 22.22
CA LYS A 75 -13.70 -0.58 21.45
C LYS A 75 -13.38 -2.05 21.17
N ASP A 76 -14.31 -2.93 21.52
CA ASP A 76 -14.12 -4.37 21.32
C ASP A 76 -13.90 -4.71 19.84
N VAL A 77 -14.77 -4.23 18.96
CA VAL A 77 -14.75 -4.55 17.52
C VAL A 77 -14.68 -3.29 16.67
N GLU A 78 -13.82 -3.32 15.66
CA GLU A 78 -13.77 -2.32 14.62
C GLU A 78 -13.89 -2.94 13.25
N ILE A 79 -14.67 -2.29 12.38
CA ILE A 79 -14.84 -2.66 10.99
C ILE A 79 -14.41 -1.48 10.11
N THR A 80 -13.40 -1.71 9.27
CA THR A 80 -12.83 -0.69 8.39
C THR A 80 -12.90 -1.14 6.94
N PRO A 81 -13.99 -0.84 6.20
CA PRO A 81 -14.01 -0.98 4.76
C PRO A 81 -13.08 0.05 4.10
N TYR A 82 -12.49 -0.34 2.98
CA TYR A 82 -11.60 0.53 2.21
C TYR A 82 -11.67 0.29 0.71
N PHE A 83 -11.22 1.28 -0.04
CA PHE A 83 -11.08 1.22 -1.48
C PHE A 83 -9.68 1.69 -1.86
N SER A 84 -9.09 1.07 -2.90
CA SER A 84 -7.76 1.41 -3.39
C SER A 84 -7.69 1.35 -4.91
N TYR A 85 -6.91 2.26 -5.46
CA TYR A 85 -6.44 2.26 -6.83
C TYR A 85 -4.92 2.15 -6.84
N LEU A 86 -4.40 1.16 -7.56
CA LEU A 86 -2.97 0.91 -7.69
C LEU A 86 -2.58 0.99 -9.16
N SER A 87 -1.47 1.65 -9.45
CA SER A 87 -0.93 1.73 -10.80
C SER A 87 0.57 1.48 -10.80
N ILE A 88 1.01 0.62 -11.70
CA ILE A 88 2.41 0.36 -12.00
C ILE A 88 2.54 0.14 -13.50
N ASP A 89 3.33 0.95 -14.19
CA ASP A 89 3.44 0.97 -15.64
C ASP A 89 2.04 0.99 -16.32
N LYS A 90 1.74 -0.05 -17.10
CA LYS A 90 0.46 -0.20 -17.82
C LYS A 90 -0.57 -1.08 -17.08
N VAL A 91 -0.26 -1.45 -15.85
CA VAL A 91 -1.16 -2.25 -15.00
C VAL A 91 -1.93 -1.34 -14.07
N LYS A 92 -3.24 -1.52 -14.04
CA LYS A 92 -4.16 -0.82 -13.14
C LYS A 92 -4.94 -1.85 -12.34
N ASN A 93 -4.99 -1.66 -11.02
CA ASN A 93 -5.81 -2.44 -10.11
C ASN A 93 -6.80 -1.52 -9.42
N ILE A 94 -8.04 -1.92 -9.41
CA ILE A 94 -9.12 -1.23 -8.71
C ILE A 94 -9.78 -2.25 -7.80
N GLY A 95 -9.92 -1.92 -6.54
CA GLY A 95 -10.55 -2.82 -5.59
C GLY A 95 -10.64 -2.26 -4.21
N GLY A 96 -10.98 -3.11 -3.29
CA GLY A 96 -11.13 -2.75 -1.89
C GLY A 96 -11.34 -3.99 -1.04
N GLY A 97 -11.63 -3.74 0.20
CA GLY A 97 -11.80 -4.80 1.16
C GLY A 97 -12.34 -4.29 2.49
N VAL A 98 -12.21 -5.14 3.48
CA VAL A 98 -12.62 -4.85 4.85
C VAL A 98 -11.62 -5.44 5.83
N SER A 99 -11.24 -4.66 6.83
CA SER A 99 -10.56 -5.12 8.03
C SER A 99 -11.58 -5.25 9.16
N ILE A 100 -11.55 -6.36 9.86
CA ILE A 100 -12.33 -6.61 11.07
C ILE A 100 -11.34 -6.93 12.16
N LEU A 101 -11.27 -6.06 13.15
CA LEU A 101 -10.34 -6.16 14.27
C LEU A 101 -11.09 -6.26 15.58
N ASN A 102 -10.56 -7.05 16.44
CA ASN A 102 -11.01 -7.22 17.82
C ASN A 102 -9.80 -7.06 18.74
N ASN A 103 -10.00 -6.74 20.00
CA ASN A 103 -8.95 -6.70 21.00
C ASN A 103 -9.40 -7.38 22.29
N TYR A 104 -8.41 -7.87 22.99
CA TYR A 104 -8.52 -8.30 24.36
C TYR A 104 -7.32 -7.71 25.10
N ASP A 105 -7.60 -6.73 25.97
CA ASP A 105 -6.55 -5.92 26.60
C ASP A 105 -5.67 -5.28 25.53
N GLU A 106 -4.35 -5.31 25.64
CA GLU A 106 -3.40 -4.79 24.66
C GLU A 106 -3.25 -5.67 23.40
N THR A 107 -3.84 -6.86 23.38
CA THR A 107 -3.74 -7.79 22.26
C THR A 107 -4.80 -7.52 21.22
N VAL A 108 -4.38 -7.25 20.00
CA VAL A 108 -5.26 -7.04 18.83
C VAL A 108 -5.18 -8.24 17.90
N TYR A 109 -6.33 -8.71 17.44
CA TYR A 109 -6.42 -9.79 16.46
C TYR A 109 -7.56 -9.54 15.48
N GLY A 110 -7.46 -10.14 14.31
CA GLY A 110 -8.50 -9.97 13.32
C GLY A 110 -8.16 -10.50 11.95
N ILE A 111 -8.94 -10.04 10.98
CA ILE A 111 -8.82 -10.45 9.59
C ILE A 111 -8.99 -9.25 8.66
N ASN A 112 -8.19 -9.22 7.61
CA ASN A 112 -8.38 -8.32 6.49
C ASN A 112 -8.66 -9.15 5.23
N PHE A 113 -9.76 -8.87 4.58
CA PHE A 113 -10.14 -9.48 3.30
C PHE A 113 -10.25 -8.42 2.23
N ASN A 114 -9.74 -8.73 1.02
CA ASN A 114 -9.81 -7.79 -0.09
C ASN A 114 -9.93 -8.48 -1.45
N SER A 115 -10.41 -7.70 -2.41
CA SER A 115 -10.59 -8.12 -3.79
C SER A 115 -10.24 -6.97 -4.73
N TYR A 116 -9.44 -7.25 -5.76
CA TYR A 116 -9.04 -6.31 -6.79
C TYR A 116 -9.34 -6.86 -8.17
N LYS A 117 -9.79 -5.97 -9.06
CA LYS A 117 -9.78 -6.21 -10.51
C LYS A 117 -8.52 -5.63 -11.11
N MET A 118 -7.79 -6.45 -11.83
CA MET A 118 -6.60 -6.07 -12.59
C MET A 118 -6.92 -5.90 -14.06
N ASN A 119 -6.41 -4.83 -14.64
CA ASN A 119 -6.38 -4.61 -16.08
C ASN A 119 -4.96 -4.26 -16.51
N TYR A 120 -4.49 -4.94 -17.55
CA TYR A 120 -3.24 -4.65 -18.24
C TYR A 120 -3.51 -4.54 -19.73
N SER A 121 -2.96 -3.51 -20.36
CA SER A 121 -3.08 -3.29 -21.79
C SER A 121 -1.77 -2.75 -22.36
N LYS A 122 -1.15 -3.51 -23.26
CA LYS A 122 0.03 -3.08 -24.01
C LYS A 122 -0.10 -3.63 -25.43
N GLU A 123 -0.15 -2.75 -26.42
CA GLU A 123 -0.27 -3.09 -27.84
C GLU A 123 -1.40 -4.15 -28.09
N ASP A 124 -1.05 -5.31 -28.60
CA ASP A 124 -2.01 -6.37 -28.91
C ASP A 124 -2.38 -7.29 -27.75
N GLU A 125 -1.83 -7.01 -26.55
CA GLU A 125 -2.05 -7.87 -25.39
C GLU A 125 -2.85 -7.20 -24.29
N ARG A 126 -3.89 -7.90 -23.87
CA ARG A 126 -4.76 -7.47 -22.79
C ARG A 126 -4.95 -8.61 -21.79
N PHE A 127 -4.58 -8.35 -20.54
CA PHE A 127 -4.90 -9.22 -19.42
C PHE A 127 -5.95 -8.57 -18.55
N SER A 128 -6.84 -9.37 -18.04
CA SER A 128 -7.77 -8.94 -16.97
C SER A 128 -7.98 -10.10 -16.01
N GLY A 129 -8.33 -9.78 -14.78
CA GLY A 129 -8.63 -10.81 -13.80
C GLY A 129 -8.83 -10.27 -12.41
N ASP A 130 -8.99 -11.20 -11.50
CA ASP A 130 -9.30 -10.90 -10.11
C ASP A 130 -8.16 -11.38 -9.21
N LYS A 131 -7.93 -10.62 -8.15
CA LYS A 131 -7.01 -10.94 -7.06
C LYS A 131 -7.78 -10.89 -5.75
N HIS A 132 -7.60 -11.90 -4.93
CA HIS A 132 -8.20 -11.98 -3.59
C HIS A 132 -7.10 -12.24 -2.59
N GLN A 133 -7.07 -11.46 -1.53
CA GLN A 133 -6.07 -11.61 -0.47
C GLN A 133 -6.76 -11.65 0.90
N ILE A 134 -6.22 -12.48 1.76
CA ILE A 134 -6.59 -12.58 3.16
C ILE A 134 -5.33 -12.38 3.98
N ASN A 135 -5.42 -11.50 4.98
CA ASN A 135 -4.42 -11.34 6.02
C ASN A 135 -5.06 -11.71 7.35
N LEU A 136 -4.43 -12.59 8.11
CA LEU A 136 -4.74 -12.71 9.52
C LEU A 136 -3.89 -11.67 10.27
N ILE A 137 -4.47 -11.05 11.28
CA ILE A 137 -3.83 -9.96 12.02
C ILE A 137 -3.70 -10.39 13.47
N PHE A 138 -2.48 -10.29 14.00
CA PHE A 138 -2.17 -10.51 15.40
C PHE A 138 -1.16 -9.48 15.85
N GLY A 139 -1.30 -8.98 17.07
CA GLY A 139 -0.30 -8.06 17.59
C GLY A 139 -0.56 -7.62 19.01
N ILE A 140 0.39 -6.86 19.53
CA ILE A 140 0.30 -6.18 20.81
C ILE A 140 0.42 -4.69 20.52
N GLN A 141 -0.50 -3.91 21.07
CA GLN A 141 -0.51 -2.46 20.95
C GLN A 141 -0.55 -1.86 22.36
N LYS A 142 0.53 -1.22 22.72
CA LYS A 142 0.65 -0.39 23.91
C LYS A 142 0.53 1.08 23.52
N GLU A 143 0.54 1.95 24.51
CA GLU A 143 0.40 3.39 24.30
C GLU A 143 1.38 3.92 23.23
N ASP A 144 2.67 3.54 23.35
CA ASP A 144 3.73 4.03 22.46
C ASP A 144 4.36 2.96 21.57
N GLU A 145 4.13 1.69 21.84
CA GLU A 145 4.82 0.58 21.16
C GLU A 145 3.84 -0.38 20.51
N ARG A 146 4.23 -0.91 19.35
CA ARG A 146 3.43 -1.84 18.57
C ARG A 146 4.25 -3.01 18.04
N LEU A 147 3.74 -4.21 18.21
CA LEU A 147 4.25 -5.42 17.56
C LEU A 147 3.14 -6.04 16.73
N TYR A 148 3.39 -6.28 15.46
CA TYR A 148 2.41 -6.77 14.49
C TYR A 148 2.95 -8.01 13.77
N LEU A 149 2.07 -8.97 13.55
CA LEU A 149 2.32 -10.19 12.79
C LEU A 149 1.12 -10.50 11.91
N SER A 150 1.34 -10.77 10.63
CA SER A 150 0.27 -11.07 9.70
C SER A 150 0.65 -12.15 8.69
N PRO A 151 0.17 -13.39 8.86
CA PRO A 151 0.13 -14.37 7.79
C PRO A 151 -0.76 -13.92 6.64
N ILE A 152 -0.32 -14.21 5.41
CA ILE A 152 -0.91 -13.71 4.17
C ILE A 152 -1.19 -14.87 3.24
N TYR A 153 -2.36 -14.87 2.62
CA TYR A 153 -2.67 -15.69 1.46
C TYR A 153 -3.30 -14.83 0.37
N MET A 154 -2.75 -14.91 -0.86
CA MET A 154 -3.33 -14.25 -2.03
C MET A 154 -3.50 -15.23 -3.17
N LYS A 155 -4.66 -15.18 -3.82
CA LYS A 155 -4.99 -15.89 -5.05
C LYS A 155 -5.23 -14.91 -6.18
N GLN A 156 -4.61 -15.18 -7.33
CA GLN A 156 -4.74 -14.39 -8.53
C GLN A 156 -5.21 -15.26 -9.70
N ASN A 157 -6.27 -14.82 -10.37
CA ASN A 157 -6.79 -15.46 -11.56
C ASN A 157 -6.78 -14.45 -12.70
N LEU A 158 -5.88 -14.62 -13.65
CA LEU A 158 -5.77 -13.75 -14.83
C LEU A 158 -6.18 -14.48 -16.09
N LYS A 159 -6.76 -13.75 -17.02
CA LYS A 159 -7.12 -14.22 -18.36
C LYS A 159 -6.49 -13.29 -19.39
N ASN A 160 -5.75 -13.86 -20.31
CA ASN A 160 -5.31 -13.16 -21.50
C ASN A 160 -6.48 -13.09 -22.48
N LYS A 161 -6.90 -11.88 -22.85
CA LYS A 161 -8.05 -11.66 -23.76
C LYS A 161 -7.74 -12.03 -25.21
N SER A 162 -6.45 -12.00 -25.60
CA SER A 162 -6.04 -12.27 -26.98
C SER A 162 -6.00 -13.78 -27.30
N ASN A 163 -5.57 -14.63 -26.35
CA ASN A 163 -5.40 -16.07 -26.58
C ASN A 163 -6.15 -16.95 -25.58
N LEU A 164 -7.02 -16.37 -24.77
CA LEU A 164 -7.85 -17.03 -23.75
C LEU A 164 -7.10 -17.87 -22.71
N LYS A 165 -5.77 -17.79 -22.66
CA LYS A 165 -4.98 -18.48 -21.64
C LYS A 165 -5.29 -17.95 -20.26
N LYS A 166 -5.48 -18.87 -19.31
CA LYS A 166 -5.69 -18.56 -17.89
C LYS A 166 -4.39 -18.73 -17.15
N LEU A 167 -4.03 -17.74 -16.33
CA LEU A 167 -2.91 -17.77 -15.40
C LEU A 167 -3.47 -17.73 -13.98
N LYS A 168 -3.17 -18.77 -13.20
CA LYS A 168 -3.53 -18.85 -11.79
C LYS A 168 -2.26 -18.84 -10.97
N LYS A 169 -2.16 -17.92 -10.01
CA LYS A 169 -1.05 -17.81 -9.08
C LYS A 169 -1.58 -17.75 -7.66
N GLU A 170 -0.83 -18.34 -6.76
CA GLU A 170 -1.12 -18.33 -5.33
C GLU A 170 0.13 -17.91 -4.58
N TYR A 171 -0.03 -17.00 -3.63
CA TYR A 171 1.06 -16.47 -2.81
C TYR A 171 0.74 -16.72 -1.35
N ILE A 172 1.76 -17.11 -0.61
CA ILE A 172 1.73 -17.21 0.84
C ILE A 172 2.86 -16.38 1.42
N GLY A 173 2.64 -15.79 2.56
CA GLY A 173 3.64 -14.94 3.15
C GLY A 173 3.39 -14.62 4.62
N LEU A 174 4.30 -13.83 5.14
CA LEU A 174 4.28 -13.32 6.50
C LEU A 174 4.78 -11.89 6.48
N THR A 175 4.06 -11.00 7.15
CA THR A 175 4.51 -9.66 7.51
C THR A 175 4.72 -9.61 9.01
N ALA A 176 5.83 -9.06 9.45
CA ALA A 176 6.08 -8.69 10.85
C ALA A 176 6.47 -7.22 10.88
N ALA A 177 5.98 -6.48 11.87
CA ALA A 177 6.34 -5.08 12.05
C ALA A 177 6.49 -4.74 13.53
N TYR A 178 7.37 -3.77 13.79
CA TYR A 178 7.53 -3.11 15.07
C TYR A 178 7.47 -1.61 14.85
N GLY A 179 6.77 -0.89 15.69
CA GLY A 179 6.67 0.56 15.61
C GLY A 179 6.62 1.21 16.96
N GLN A 180 6.95 2.51 16.97
CA GLN A 180 6.89 3.34 18.17
C GLN A 180 6.42 4.74 17.83
N ASP A 181 5.65 5.34 18.74
CA ASP A 181 5.13 6.70 18.67
C ASP A 181 5.85 7.61 19.65
N PHE A 182 6.06 8.84 19.22
CA PHE A 182 6.61 9.92 20.04
C PHE A 182 5.68 11.14 19.97
N TYR A 183 5.16 11.55 21.09
CA TYR A 183 4.34 12.75 21.19
C TYR A 183 5.23 13.95 21.41
N LEU A 184 5.01 15.01 20.62
CA LEU A 184 5.71 16.27 20.82
C LEU A 184 5.02 17.08 21.92
N TYR A 185 5.70 18.12 22.41
CA TYR A 185 5.31 18.88 23.59
C TYR A 185 3.87 19.39 23.62
N ASP A 186 3.25 19.58 22.46
CA ASP A 186 1.87 20.06 22.32
C ASP A 186 0.80 18.94 22.34
N LEU A 187 1.21 17.68 22.42
CA LEU A 187 0.37 16.47 22.34
C LEU A 187 -0.54 16.37 21.09
N GLU A 188 -0.62 17.46 20.29
CA GLU A 188 -1.37 17.47 19.03
C GLU A 188 -0.53 16.92 17.87
N SER A 189 0.79 16.89 18.06
CA SER A 189 1.76 16.43 17.05
C SER A 189 2.37 15.09 17.45
N LYS A 190 2.34 14.14 16.52
CA LYS A 190 2.90 12.81 16.72
C LYS A 190 3.91 12.48 15.63
N PHE A 191 5.05 11.98 16.04
CA PHE A 191 6.06 11.37 15.19
C PHE A 191 6.07 9.87 15.43
N SER A 192 6.09 9.07 14.38
CA SER A 192 6.12 7.61 14.47
C SER A 192 7.21 7.04 13.59
N TYR A 193 7.81 5.93 14.02
CA TYR A 193 8.58 5.10 13.11
C TYR A 193 8.03 3.67 13.10
N ASP A 194 8.16 3.00 11.96
CA ASP A 194 7.80 1.61 11.78
C ASP A 194 8.91 0.87 11.04
N LEU A 195 9.26 -0.31 11.54
CA LEU A 195 10.14 -1.29 10.91
C LEU A 195 9.27 -2.45 10.46
N GLU A 196 9.25 -2.75 9.17
CA GLU A 196 8.43 -3.81 8.59
C GLU A 196 9.33 -4.81 7.86
N PHE A 197 9.04 -6.08 8.03
CA PHE A 197 9.69 -7.19 7.34
C PHE A 197 8.64 -8.06 6.65
N ASN A 198 8.84 -8.33 5.37
CA ASN A 198 7.96 -9.15 4.56
C ASN A 198 8.71 -10.34 3.97
N ALA A 199 8.11 -11.52 4.06
CA ALA A 199 8.57 -12.72 3.39
C ALA A 199 7.40 -13.36 2.64
N ILE A 200 7.48 -13.39 1.31
CA ILE A 200 6.41 -13.82 0.44
C ILE A 200 6.96 -14.81 -0.58
N ARG A 201 6.22 -15.87 -0.86
CA ARG A 201 6.55 -16.83 -1.91
C ARG A 201 5.34 -17.18 -2.77
N GLU A 202 5.56 -17.45 -4.04
CA GLU A 202 4.57 -18.10 -4.90
C GLU A 202 4.55 -19.61 -4.62
N ASN A 203 3.34 -20.19 -4.51
CA ASN A 203 3.16 -21.57 -4.03
C ASN A 203 3.69 -22.64 -5.02
N LYS A 204 3.63 -22.37 -6.33
CA LYS A 204 4.01 -23.32 -7.38
C LYS A 204 5.38 -23.08 -8.02
N GLU A 205 5.88 -21.85 -7.93
CA GLU A 205 7.18 -21.47 -8.49
C GLU A 205 8.16 -21.23 -7.35
N LYS A 206 9.47 -21.33 -7.62
CA LYS A 206 10.52 -21.03 -6.62
C LYS A 206 10.69 -19.52 -6.38
N GLU A 207 9.73 -18.73 -6.83
CA GLU A 207 9.79 -17.27 -6.69
C GLU A 207 9.55 -16.88 -5.23
N ARG A 208 10.49 -16.14 -4.68
CA ARG A 208 10.45 -15.64 -3.30
C ARG A 208 10.84 -14.18 -3.29
N LYS A 209 10.17 -13.42 -2.47
CA LYS A 209 10.54 -12.04 -2.16
C LYS A 209 10.65 -11.87 -0.66
N THR A 210 11.73 -11.26 -0.24
CA THR A 210 11.95 -10.88 1.17
C THR A 210 12.43 -9.45 1.17
N ASP A 211 11.75 -8.60 1.88
CA ASP A 211 12.08 -7.18 1.98
C ASP A 211 11.91 -6.64 3.40
N GLY A 212 12.61 -5.54 3.68
CA GLY A 212 12.44 -4.73 4.87
C GLY A 212 12.08 -3.31 4.48
N LYS A 213 11.26 -2.66 5.27
CA LYS A 213 10.82 -1.28 5.09
C LYS A 213 11.01 -0.53 6.41
N ILE A 214 11.53 0.68 6.32
CA ILE A 214 11.57 1.65 7.41
C ILE A 214 10.67 2.79 6.99
N SER A 215 9.77 3.20 7.86
CA SER A 215 8.88 4.35 7.64
C SER A 215 9.00 5.34 8.78
N LEU A 216 8.96 6.61 8.43
CA LEU A 216 8.88 7.74 9.37
C LEU A 216 7.62 8.52 9.01
N LYS A 217 6.73 8.70 9.99
CA LYS A 217 5.46 9.40 9.82
C LYS A 217 5.38 10.57 10.79
N TYR A 218 4.95 11.70 10.28
CA TYR A 218 4.53 12.86 11.09
C TYR A 218 3.05 13.09 10.85
N GLN A 219 2.33 13.39 11.93
CA GLN A 219 0.93 13.79 11.90
C GLN A 219 0.65 14.84 12.94
N ASN A 220 -0.38 15.66 12.69
CA ASN A 220 -0.85 16.67 13.62
C ASN A 220 -2.37 16.65 13.67
N GLU A 221 -2.97 16.91 14.81
CA GLU A 221 -4.41 16.92 15.00
C GLU A 221 -4.91 18.37 15.07
N TYR A 222 -6.01 18.65 14.35
CA TYR A 222 -6.66 19.95 14.32
C TYR A 222 -8.14 19.78 14.61
N GLU A 223 -8.63 20.43 15.65
CA GLU A 223 -10.06 20.46 15.92
C GLU A 223 -10.74 21.53 15.08
N ILE A 224 -11.76 21.14 14.30
CA ILE A 224 -12.56 22.01 13.46
C ILE A 224 -14.04 21.67 13.71
N TYR A 225 -14.72 22.55 14.47
CA TYR A 225 -16.09 22.31 14.94
C TYR A 225 -16.18 21.01 15.77
N ASP A 226 -16.94 20.03 15.28
CA ASP A 226 -17.19 18.72 15.89
C ASP A 226 -16.39 17.58 15.22
N MET A 227 -15.37 17.92 14.46
CA MET A 227 -14.49 16.96 13.77
C MET A 227 -13.03 17.23 14.07
N THR A 228 -12.22 16.18 14.14
CA THR A 228 -10.77 16.27 14.19
C THR A 228 -10.20 15.93 12.81
N LEU A 229 -9.40 16.85 12.24
CA LEU A 229 -8.63 16.60 11.02
C LEU A 229 -7.20 16.24 11.37
N VAL A 230 -6.71 15.14 10.82
CA VAL A 230 -5.36 14.63 11.05
C VAL A 230 -4.61 14.52 9.72
N PRO A 231 -4.00 15.61 9.23
CA PRO A 231 -3.06 15.52 8.12
C PRO A 231 -1.82 14.73 8.52
N SER A 232 -1.29 13.96 7.60
CA SER A 232 -0.11 13.14 7.81
C SER A 232 0.80 13.11 6.60
N ILE A 233 2.10 13.05 6.84
CA ILE A 233 3.12 12.77 5.85
C ILE A 233 3.97 11.60 6.33
N GLU A 234 4.22 10.64 5.46
CA GLU A 234 5.06 9.48 5.75
C GLU A 234 6.14 9.38 4.66
N THR A 235 7.37 9.18 5.06
CA THR A 235 8.47 8.80 4.17
C THR A 235 8.87 7.37 4.46
N SER A 236 9.24 6.62 3.43
CA SER A 236 9.63 5.22 3.60
C SER A 236 10.82 4.87 2.73
N TYR A 237 11.68 4.01 3.24
CA TYR A 237 12.73 3.33 2.49
C TYR A 237 12.49 1.84 2.57
N LYS A 238 12.47 1.18 1.40
CA LYS A 238 12.27 -0.26 1.27
C LYS A 238 13.47 -0.89 0.60
N TYR A 239 14.02 -1.94 1.21
CA TYR A 239 15.10 -2.73 0.66
C TYR A 239 14.69 -4.19 0.45
N THR A 240 14.90 -4.73 -0.74
CA THR A 240 14.63 -6.12 -1.08
C THR A 240 15.90 -6.96 -0.98
N PHE A 241 15.97 -7.80 0.06
CA PHE A 241 17.10 -8.69 0.33
C PHE A 241 17.18 -9.83 -0.68
N LYS A 242 16.04 -10.41 -1.01
CA LYS A 242 15.91 -11.51 -1.94
C LYS A 242 14.71 -11.31 -2.84
N ASP A 243 14.95 -11.29 -4.13
CA ASP A 243 13.93 -11.26 -5.15
C ASP A 243 14.34 -12.21 -6.27
N SER A 244 13.40 -12.99 -6.77
CA SER A 244 13.60 -13.86 -7.95
C SER A 244 13.62 -13.04 -9.24
N SER A 245 13.14 -11.81 -9.20
CA SER A 245 13.21 -10.84 -10.28
C SER A 245 14.55 -10.09 -10.30
N LYS A 246 14.79 -9.31 -11.35
CA LYS A 246 16.07 -8.63 -11.58
C LYS A 246 16.49 -7.71 -10.44
N LYS A 247 17.81 -7.53 -10.29
CA LYS A 247 18.48 -6.67 -9.28
C LYS A 247 18.06 -5.19 -9.29
N GLU A 248 17.34 -4.75 -10.32
CA GLU A 248 17.10 -3.32 -10.63
C GLU A 248 16.09 -2.61 -9.73
N ASP A 249 15.25 -3.34 -8.97
CA ASP A 249 14.20 -2.77 -8.12
C ASP A 249 14.40 -3.03 -6.62
N ARG A 250 15.64 -3.18 -6.18
CA ARG A 250 15.92 -3.55 -4.78
C ARG A 250 15.64 -2.45 -3.79
N GLU A 251 15.80 -1.22 -4.19
CA GLU A 251 15.71 -0.05 -3.33
C GLU A 251 14.60 0.87 -3.80
N LYS A 252 13.69 1.23 -2.90
CA LYS A 252 12.60 2.14 -3.19
C LYS A 252 12.47 3.18 -2.09
N LEU A 253 12.26 4.43 -2.52
CA LEU A 253 11.82 5.52 -1.67
C LEU A 253 10.33 5.76 -1.88
N GLY A 254 9.58 5.94 -0.80
CA GLY A 254 8.17 6.27 -0.83
C GLY A 254 7.88 7.57 -0.09
N ILE A 255 6.93 8.33 -0.63
CA ILE A 255 6.31 9.46 0.06
C ILE A 255 4.81 9.24 0.01
N LYS A 256 4.18 9.28 1.18
CA LYS A 256 2.73 9.16 1.34
C LYS A 256 2.20 10.40 2.04
N ILE A 257 1.13 10.94 1.51
CA ILE A 257 0.40 12.07 2.10
C ILE A 257 -1.03 11.63 2.32
N GLY A 258 -1.60 11.98 3.45
CA GLY A 258 -2.97 11.63 3.77
C GLY A 258 -3.62 12.61 4.74
N VAL A 259 -4.94 12.55 4.75
CA VAL A 259 -5.77 13.28 5.72
C VAL A 259 -6.80 12.30 6.27
N THR A 260 -6.91 12.24 7.60
CA THR A 260 -7.98 11.54 8.30
C THR A 260 -8.93 12.58 8.88
N ALA A 261 -10.22 12.47 8.59
CA ALA A 261 -11.27 13.20 9.28
C ALA A 261 -11.93 12.25 10.28
N LYS A 262 -11.89 12.60 11.56
CA LYS A 262 -12.44 11.80 12.66
C LYS A 262 -13.65 12.52 13.26
N LYS A 263 -14.70 11.77 13.53
CA LYS A 263 -15.83 12.15 14.35
C LYS A 263 -16.13 10.96 15.27
N GLU A 264 -16.77 11.18 16.41
CA GLU A 264 -17.00 10.18 17.47
C GLU A 264 -17.25 8.74 16.99
N THR A 265 -18.11 8.58 15.98
CA THR A 265 -18.57 7.27 15.50
C THR A 265 -17.90 6.82 14.21
N PHE A 266 -17.22 7.71 13.47
CA PHE A 266 -16.62 7.33 12.20
C PHE A 266 -15.32 8.09 11.90
N GLU A 267 -14.49 7.48 11.05
CA GLU A 267 -13.29 8.10 10.50
C GLU A 267 -13.27 7.87 8.99
N VAL A 268 -12.83 8.90 8.25
CA VAL A 268 -12.61 8.82 6.80
C VAL A 268 -11.16 9.18 6.51
N PHE A 269 -10.46 8.30 5.83
CA PHE A 269 -9.10 8.54 5.35
C PHE A 269 -9.05 8.68 3.84
N LEU A 270 -8.34 9.68 3.38
CA LEU A 270 -7.95 9.88 1.99
C LEU A 270 -6.44 10.02 1.92
N GLY A 271 -5.78 9.27 1.03
CA GLY A 271 -4.33 9.36 0.90
C GLY A 271 -3.80 8.85 -0.42
N GLY A 272 -2.61 9.33 -0.77
CA GLY A 272 -1.83 8.91 -1.92
C GLY A 272 -0.38 8.64 -1.55
N GLU A 273 0.23 7.66 -2.20
CA GLU A 273 1.63 7.29 -2.04
C GLU A 273 2.27 7.16 -3.42
N ILE A 274 3.44 7.76 -3.56
CA ILE A 274 4.32 7.60 -4.71
C ILE A 274 5.57 6.90 -4.23
N ARG A 275 5.93 5.80 -4.90
CA ARG A 275 7.17 5.05 -4.65
C ARG A 275 8.04 5.11 -5.89
N LYS A 276 9.31 5.45 -5.70
CA LYS A 276 10.31 5.50 -6.75
C LYS A 276 11.39 4.47 -6.51
N SER A 277 11.70 3.67 -7.51
CA SER A 277 12.91 2.83 -7.48
C SER A 277 14.15 3.71 -7.64
N LEU A 278 15.19 3.48 -6.80
CA LEU A 278 16.46 4.22 -6.88
C LEU A 278 17.32 3.78 -8.04
N ASN A 279 17.15 2.54 -8.50
CA ASN A 279 17.99 1.92 -9.52
C ASN A 279 17.40 2.01 -10.94
N ASN A 280 16.16 2.47 -11.08
CA ASN A 280 15.51 2.68 -12.37
C ASN A 280 14.50 3.84 -12.28
N ARG A 281 13.89 4.20 -13.43
CA ARG A 281 12.91 5.31 -13.49
C ARG A 281 11.47 4.87 -13.22
N ASN A 282 11.25 3.72 -12.61
CA ASN A 282 9.90 3.20 -12.38
C ASN A 282 9.26 3.85 -11.16
N TYR A 283 8.01 4.27 -11.34
CA TYR A 283 7.15 4.82 -10.29
C TYR A 283 5.97 3.88 -10.04
N GLU A 284 5.58 3.77 -8.79
CA GLU A 284 4.38 3.10 -8.34
C GLU A 284 3.48 4.13 -7.66
N ASN A 285 2.22 4.22 -8.09
CA ASN A 285 1.25 5.11 -7.48
C ASN A 285 0.18 4.29 -6.78
N VAL A 286 -0.15 4.68 -5.56
CA VAL A 286 -1.14 4.05 -4.70
C VAL A 286 -2.08 5.12 -4.15
N TYR A 287 -3.38 4.98 -4.38
CA TYR A 287 -4.39 5.84 -3.79
C TYR A 287 -5.31 4.98 -2.93
N THR A 288 -5.58 5.43 -1.72
CA THR A 288 -6.39 4.69 -0.76
C THR A 288 -7.41 5.60 -0.12
N THR A 289 -8.64 5.13 -0.06
CA THR A 289 -9.71 5.71 0.76
C THR A 289 -10.19 4.63 1.71
N SER A 290 -10.34 4.96 2.98
CA SER A 290 -10.96 4.05 3.95
C SER A 290 -12.02 4.79 4.75
N PHE A 291 -13.02 4.04 5.16
CA PHE A 291 -14.06 4.48 6.06
C PHE A 291 -14.08 3.51 7.25
N LYS A 292 -13.93 4.03 8.45
CA LYS A 292 -13.93 3.26 9.69
C LYS A 292 -15.16 3.62 10.49
N TYR A 293 -15.90 2.64 10.92
CA TYR A 293 -17.02 2.80 11.83
C TYR A 293 -16.71 2.16 13.17
N LYS A 294 -16.98 2.88 14.25
CA LYS A 294 -16.76 2.45 15.63
C LYS A 294 -18.10 2.06 16.26
N PHE A 295 -18.20 0.84 16.73
CA PHE A 295 -19.37 0.29 17.43
C PHE A 295 -19.23 0.43 18.94
#